data_8f8ae2153cedb25fcb6fc811b77dc3c1
#
_entry.id   8f8ae2153cedb25fcb6fc811b77dc3c1
#
_cell.length_a   1.000
_cell.length_b   1.000
_cell.length_c   1.000
_cell.angle_alpha   90.00
_cell.angle_beta   90.00
_cell.angle_gamma   90.00
#
_symmetry.space_group_name_H-M   'P 1'
#
loop_
_entity.id
_entity.type
_entity.pdbx_description
1 polymer ?
#
loop_
_entity_poly.entity_id
_entity_poly.type
_entity_poly.pdbx_seq_one_letter_code
_entity_poly.pdbx_strand_id
1 'polypeptide(L)'
;MRRPSLLVIFLTVFIDLVGFGIVVPLVPLYGKHVVPQCVQAVWAQGLVIGIIVAAFSAMQFLFSPVWGRLSDRHGRRPILLLSTAGAAASYVLFALSAALARPLASLLLMILSRMLAGLFGGNITVAQAYIADISPPEERSRKMGLIGMAFGLGFIFGPAIGGLSLRYLGNTGPGWMAAGMCAANFLLAFFILSESLKPASEHVAQRPHLDQWAHTLRQPRIGLLVVVFFLATFCFSCFESTLPLLVSDNFHLDVRQDETSASTVAYLFVFCGLIGAFVQGGAIGRLVKMLGEPRLIALSLVLTAASMAWLPYIGGTARLSWGVLMHSQGLPWLAMLAALALLSVGTSLTRPPLFGLLSNLTPAHEQGATLGVAQSAGSLARILGPLFATPLLSFVPPLPYLACTAILLGTTVLVVRRLCGEVPAPRAGSSAPRAK
;
A
#
# COMPACT_ATOMS: atom_id res chain seq x y z
N MET A 1 -9.84 -1.06 -34.96
CA MET A 1 -9.76 -0.87 -33.50
C MET A 1 -8.69 -1.79 -32.91
N ARG A 2 -7.77 -1.31 -32.09
CA ARG A 2 -6.76 -2.16 -31.43
C ARG A 2 -7.46 -3.07 -30.41
N ARG A 3 -7.00 -4.34 -30.30
CA ARG A 3 -7.57 -5.29 -29.34
C ARG A 3 -7.15 -4.88 -27.89
N PRO A 4 -8.05 -4.98 -26.89
CA PRO A 4 -7.69 -4.76 -25.51
C PRO A 4 -6.54 -5.66 -25.07
N SER A 5 -5.53 -5.09 -24.39
CA SER A 5 -4.30 -5.82 -24.03
C SER A 5 -4.08 -5.80 -22.53
N LEU A 6 -3.86 -6.99 -21.96
CA LEU A 6 -3.53 -7.18 -20.56
C LEU A 6 -2.19 -6.52 -20.20
N LEU A 7 -1.22 -6.55 -21.10
CA LEU A 7 0.09 -5.92 -20.89
C LEU A 7 -0.04 -4.40 -20.78
N VAL A 8 -0.86 -3.78 -21.64
CA VAL A 8 -1.02 -2.32 -21.64
C VAL A 8 -1.65 -1.82 -20.35
N ILE A 9 -2.74 -2.47 -19.88
CA ILE A 9 -3.36 -2.08 -18.61
C ILE A 9 -2.44 -2.36 -17.42
N PHE A 10 -1.66 -3.45 -17.43
CA PHE A 10 -0.64 -3.73 -16.42
C PHE A 10 0.41 -2.62 -16.37
N LEU A 11 0.98 -2.22 -17.52
CA LEU A 11 1.97 -1.14 -17.59
C LEU A 11 1.38 0.18 -17.12
N THR A 12 0.13 0.49 -17.49
CA THR A 12 -0.57 1.71 -17.04
C THR A 12 -0.68 1.74 -15.50
N VAL A 13 -1.12 0.65 -14.88
CA VAL A 13 -1.24 0.55 -13.42
C VAL A 13 0.14 0.55 -12.76
N PHE A 14 1.11 -0.16 -13.32
CA PHE A 14 2.46 -0.23 -12.78
C PHE A 14 3.15 1.14 -12.73
N ILE A 15 3.12 1.90 -13.84
CA ILE A 15 3.74 3.23 -13.89
C ILE A 15 3.06 4.19 -12.92
N ASP A 16 1.74 4.13 -12.79
CA ASP A 16 0.97 4.94 -11.84
C ASP A 16 1.38 4.63 -10.38
N LEU A 17 1.54 3.34 -10.06
CA LEU A 17 1.99 2.89 -8.74
C LEU A 17 3.47 3.19 -8.46
N VAL A 18 4.32 3.24 -9.48
CA VAL A 18 5.69 3.77 -9.34
C VAL A 18 5.65 5.25 -8.99
N GLY A 19 4.85 6.06 -9.69
CA GLY A 19 4.63 7.48 -9.37
C GLY A 19 4.18 7.69 -7.92
N PHE A 20 3.24 6.88 -7.46
CA PHE A 20 2.82 6.85 -6.05
C PHE A 20 3.97 6.51 -5.11
N GLY A 21 4.72 5.43 -5.40
CA GLY A 21 5.84 4.96 -4.60
C GLY A 21 7.01 5.93 -4.50
N ILE A 22 7.22 6.80 -5.52
CA ILE A 22 8.25 7.86 -5.49
C ILE A 22 8.00 8.83 -4.32
N VAL A 23 6.74 9.20 -4.11
CA VAL A 23 6.38 10.31 -3.21
C VAL A 23 6.05 9.83 -1.80
N VAL A 24 5.42 8.67 -1.65
CA VAL A 24 4.87 8.18 -0.36
C VAL A 24 5.87 8.15 0.78
N PRO A 25 7.08 7.56 0.65
CA PRO A 25 8.05 7.51 1.75
C PRO A 25 8.59 8.89 2.15
N LEU A 26 8.50 9.86 1.24
CA LEU A 26 9.06 11.18 1.43
C LEU A 26 8.05 12.16 2.04
N VAL A 27 6.74 11.92 1.87
CA VAL A 27 5.67 12.81 2.38
C VAL A 27 5.81 13.14 3.87
N PRO A 28 6.05 12.18 4.79
CA PRO A 28 6.22 12.49 6.20
C PRO A 28 7.44 13.39 6.47
N LEU A 29 8.53 13.22 5.71
CA LEU A 29 9.74 14.04 5.83
C LEU A 29 9.50 15.48 5.37
N TYR A 30 8.81 15.69 4.25
CA TYR A 30 8.37 17.02 3.82
C TYR A 30 7.44 17.67 4.85
N GLY A 31 6.50 16.89 5.41
CA GLY A 31 5.64 17.33 6.51
C GLY A 31 6.45 17.78 7.73
N LYS A 32 7.45 16.98 8.16
CA LYS A 32 8.34 17.31 9.28
C LYS A 32 9.11 18.62 9.04
N HIS A 33 9.39 18.96 7.78
CA HIS A 33 10.08 20.22 7.45
C HIS A 33 9.14 21.43 7.48
N VAL A 34 7.93 21.32 6.94
CA VAL A 34 7.02 22.46 6.71
C VAL A 34 6.10 22.70 7.90
N VAL A 35 5.54 21.65 8.51
CA VAL A 35 4.50 21.76 9.55
C VAL A 35 4.94 22.53 10.79
N PRO A 36 6.17 22.34 11.35
CA PRO A 36 6.60 23.11 12.53
C PRO A 36 6.68 24.62 12.33
N GLN A 37 6.79 25.06 11.06
CA GLN A 37 6.78 26.49 10.73
C GLN A 37 5.38 27.10 10.72
N CYS A 38 4.33 26.26 10.71
CA CYS A 38 2.92 26.67 10.68
C CYS A 38 2.18 26.35 11.98
N VAL A 39 2.62 25.31 12.72
CA VAL A 39 1.91 24.75 13.86
C VAL A 39 2.88 24.63 15.05
N GLN A 40 2.57 25.28 16.16
CA GLN A 40 3.44 25.32 17.32
C GLN A 40 3.35 24.05 18.20
N ALA A 41 2.13 23.55 18.43
CA ALA A 41 1.91 22.42 19.33
C ALA A 41 2.43 21.09 18.71
N VAL A 42 3.32 20.40 19.40
CA VAL A 42 4.01 19.18 18.92
C VAL A 42 3.00 18.08 18.52
N TRP A 43 1.97 17.85 19.35
CA TRP A 43 0.92 16.86 19.03
C TRP A 43 0.15 17.22 17.75
N ALA A 44 -0.10 18.54 17.54
CA ALA A 44 -0.80 19.01 16.35
C ALA A 44 0.09 18.91 15.10
N GLN A 45 1.40 19.05 15.23
CA GLN A 45 2.35 18.80 14.14
C GLN A 45 2.23 17.35 13.66
N GLY A 46 2.25 16.38 14.57
CA GLY A 46 2.05 14.96 14.25
C GLY A 46 0.69 14.71 13.57
N LEU A 47 -0.38 15.30 14.10
CA LEU A 47 -1.72 15.17 13.50
C LEU A 47 -1.77 15.73 12.06
N VAL A 48 -1.18 16.91 11.82
CA VAL A 48 -1.15 17.51 10.46
C VAL A 48 -0.34 16.65 9.51
N ILE A 49 0.80 16.10 9.93
CA ILE A 49 1.57 15.14 9.11
C ILE A 49 0.71 13.91 8.80
N GLY A 50 -0.01 13.38 9.79
CA GLY A 50 -0.96 12.27 9.59
C GLY A 50 -2.06 12.61 8.59
N ILE A 51 -2.61 13.81 8.63
CA ILE A 51 -3.62 14.30 7.67
C ILE A 51 -3.04 14.36 6.26
N ILE A 52 -1.81 14.86 6.08
CA ILE A 52 -1.16 14.92 4.75
C ILE A 52 -1.03 13.50 4.16
N VAL A 53 -0.60 12.53 4.96
CA VAL A 53 -0.46 11.14 4.52
C VAL A 53 -1.83 10.50 4.26
N ALA A 54 -2.78 10.67 5.17
CA ALA A 54 -4.11 10.08 5.10
C ALA A 54 -4.97 10.68 3.97
N ALA A 55 -4.73 11.95 3.58
CA ALA A 55 -5.53 12.67 2.58
C ALA A 55 -5.62 11.91 1.25
N PHE A 56 -4.53 11.29 0.80
CA PHE A 56 -4.53 10.44 -0.39
C PHE A 56 -5.51 9.27 -0.25
N SER A 57 -5.38 8.49 0.82
CA SER A 57 -6.20 7.29 1.04
C SER A 57 -7.67 7.63 1.30
N ALA A 58 -7.95 8.77 1.95
CA ALA A 58 -9.30 9.26 2.19
C ALA A 58 -10.01 9.60 0.87
N MET A 59 -9.35 10.37 0.00
CA MET A 59 -9.90 10.72 -1.30
C MET A 59 -10.04 9.49 -2.20
N GLN A 60 -9.06 8.59 -2.20
CA GLN A 60 -9.15 7.33 -2.93
C GLN A 60 -10.35 6.48 -2.47
N PHE A 61 -10.55 6.37 -1.16
CA PHE A 61 -11.69 5.64 -0.58
C PHE A 61 -13.03 6.22 -1.01
N LEU A 62 -13.18 7.54 -0.93
CA LEU A 62 -14.42 8.24 -1.28
C LEU A 62 -14.73 8.17 -2.78
N PHE A 63 -13.71 8.33 -3.63
CA PHE A 63 -13.92 8.48 -5.07
C PHE A 63 -13.78 7.18 -5.89
N SER A 64 -13.19 6.10 -5.34
CA SER A 64 -13.11 4.82 -6.05
C SER A 64 -14.47 4.30 -6.53
N PRO A 65 -15.57 4.33 -5.74
CA PRO A 65 -16.88 3.93 -6.23
C PRO A 65 -17.45 4.88 -7.30
N VAL A 66 -17.08 6.17 -7.25
CA VAL A 66 -17.51 7.17 -8.24
C VAL A 66 -16.86 6.87 -9.58
N TRP A 67 -15.53 6.63 -9.59
CA TRP A 67 -14.78 6.25 -10.78
C TRP A 67 -15.26 4.94 -11.39
N GLY A 68 -15.55 3.93 -10.56
CA GLY A 68 -16.14 2.67 -11.00
C GLY A 68 -17.43 2.90 -11.79
N ARG A 69 -18.42 3.60 -11.20
CA ARG A 69 -19.71 3.90 -11.85
C ARG A 69 -19.56 4.77 -13.10
N LEU A 70 -18.66 5.77 -13.05
CA LEU A 70 -18.43 6.65 -14.18
C LEU A 70 -17.84 5.88 -15.37
N SER A 71 -16.94 4.92 -15.08
CA SER A 71 -16.33 4.07 -16.08
C SER A 71 -17.30 3.05 -16.67
N ASP A 72 -18.33 2.61 -15.92
CA ASP A 72 -19.40 1.76 -16.42
C ASP A 72 -20.30 2.49 -17.44
N ARG A 73 -20.41 3.81 -17.33
CA ARG A 73 -21.27 4.63 -18.20
C ARG A 73 -20.53 5.21 -19.41
N HIS A 74 -19.31 5.69 -19.21
CA HIS A 74 -18.56 6.43 -20.24
C HIS A 74 -17.44 5.63 -20.89
N GLY A 75 -17.23 4.38 -20.44
CA GLY A 75 -16.13 3.54 -20.90
C GLY A 75 -14.93 3.56 -19.93
N ARG A 76 -14.14 2.50 -19.98
CA ARG A 76 -12.96 2.34 -19.11
C ARG A 76 -11.82 3.27 -19.52
N ARG A 77 -11.57 3.36 -20.84
CA ARG A 77 -10.46 4.13 -21.41
C ARG A 77 -10.51 5.62 -21.08
N PRO A 78 -11.61 6.38 -21.28
CA PRO A 78 -11.66 7.80 -20.97
C PRO A 78 -11.39 8.09 -19.49
N ILE A 79 -11.89 7.24 -18.59
CA ILE A 79 -11.73 7.42 -17.15
C ILE A 79 -10.27 7.14 -16.73
N LEU A 80 -9.62 6.11 -17.28
CA LEU A 80 -8.20 5.84 -17.04
C LEU A 80 -7.31 6.98 -17.55
N LEU A 81 -7.62 7.55 -18.72
CA LEU A 81 -6.89 8.71 -19.25
C LEU A 81 -7.06 9.94 -18.37
N LEU A 82 -8.28 10.27 -17.95
CA LEU A 82 -8.54 11.38 -17.05
C LEU A 82 -7.81 11.22 -15.71
N SER A 83 -7.80 10.00 -15.17
CA SER A 83 -7.11 9.66 -13.93
C SER A 83 -5.59 9.83 -14.04
N THR A 84 -4.95 9.31 -15.08
CA THR A 84 -3.50 9.45 -15.27
C THR A 84 -3.08 10.89 -15.51
N ALA A 85 -3.87 11.68 -16.26
CA ALA A 85 -3.64 13.11 -16.45
C ALA A 85 -3.76 13.89 -15.12
N GLY A 86 -4.81 13.60 -14.34
CA GLY A 86 -5.03 14.21 -13.03
C GLY A 86 -3.94 13.83 -12.02
N ALA A 87 -3.45 12.59 -12.06
CA ALA A 87 -2.31 12.17 -11.25
C ALA A 87 -1.04 12.97 -11.60
N ALA A 88 -0.74 13.14 -12.89
CA ALA A 88 0.39 13.96 -13.33
C ALA A 88 0.28 15.40 -12.81
N ALA A 89 -0.88 16.03 -12.96
CA ALA A 89 -1.13 17.38 -12.45
C ALA A 89 -0.97 17.46 -10.92
N SER A 90 -1.43 16.45 -10.19
CA SER A 90 -1.29 16.37 -8.74
C SER A 90 0.18 16.34 -8.30
N TYR A 91 1.04 15.59 -9.01
CA TYR A 91 2.46 15.53 -8.70
C TYR A 91 3.22 16.81 -9.11
N VAL A 92 2.76 17.53 -10.14
CA VAL A 92 3.25 18.90 -10.42
C VAL A 92 2.98 19.82 -9.22
N LEU A 93 1.76 19.79 -8.66
CA LEU A 93 1.43 20.58 -7.47
C LEU A 93 2.30 20.17 -6.25
N PHE A 94 2.61 18.87 -6.12
CA PHE A 94 3.52 18.39 -5.08
C PHE A 94 4.93 18.96 -5.26
N ALA A 95 5.48 18.96 -6.48
CA ALA A 95 6.78 19.57 -6.77
C ALA A 95 6.79 21.08 -6.48
N LEU A 96 5.74 21.78 -6.89
CA LEU A 96 5.59 23.21 -6.61
C LEU A 96 5.46 23.51 -5.12
N SER A 97 4.80 22.64 -4.34
CA SER A 97 4.70 22.82 -2.88
C SER A 97 6.08 22.82 -2.22
N ALA A 98 7.00 21.98 -2.70
CA ALA A 98 8.36 21.90 -2.19
C ALA A 98 9.25 23.10 -2.61
N ALA A 99 8.85 23.85 -3.65
CA ALA A 99 9.56 25.03 -4.13
C ALA A 99 9.11 26.33 -3.43
N LEU A 100 7.96 26.33 -2.74
CA LEU A 100 7.40 27.54 -2.15
C LEU A 100 8.15 27.96 -0.88
N ALA A 101 8.57 29.21 -0.83
CA ALA A 101 9.24 29.80 0.34
C ALA A 101 8.26 30.12 1.50
N ARG A 102 6.96 30.24 1.24
CA ARG A 102 5.93 30.54 2.26
C ARG A 102 5.42 29.24 2.89
N PRO A 103 5.66 28.96 4.18
CA PRO A 103 5.35 27.67 4.80
C PRO A 103 3.88 27.28 4.71
N LEU A 104 2.97 28.23 5.00
CA LEU A 104 1.53 27.94 4.94
C LEU A 104 1.05 27.62 3.52
N ALA A 105 1.54 28.34 2.51
CA ALA A 105 1.19 28.06 1.11
C ALA A 105 1.75 26.71 0.66
N SER A 106 2.99 26.37 1.06
CA SER A 106 3.60 25.06 0.82
C SER A 106 2.75 23.94 1.46
N LEU A 107 2.36 24.08 2.74
CA LEU A 107 1.53 23.12 3.45
C LEU A 107 0.17 22.90 2.76
N LEU A 108 -0.55 23.97 2.45
CA LEU A 108 -1.86 23.90 1.81
C LEU A 108 -1.77 23.26 0.42
N LEU A 109 -0.75 23.62 -0.36
CA LEU A 109 -0.54 23.07 -1.68
C LEU A 109 -0.13 21.57 -1.61
N MET A 110 0.64 21.18 -0.60
CA MET A 110 0.99 19.79 -0.35
C MET A 110 -0.26 18.96 0.00
N ILE A 111 -1.12 19.44 0.91
CA ILE A 111 -2.39 18.77 1.23
C ILE A 111 -3.26 18.64 -0.01
N LEU A 112 -3.44 19.72 -0.77
CA LEU A 112 -4.22 19.73 -2.01
C LEU A 112 -3.68 18.72 -3.03
N SER A 113 -2.36 18.68 -3.22
CA SER A 113 -1.73 17.71 -4.12
C SER A 113 -2.00 16.26 -3.70
N ARG A 114 -1.97 15.97 -2.39
CA ARG A 114 -2.26 14.63 -1.86
C ARG A 114 -3.73 14.25 -2.03
N MET A 115 -4.64 15.22 -1.80
CA MET A 115 -6.08 15.03 -2.03
C MET A 115 -6.36 14.73 -3.51
N LEU A 116 -5.82 15.52 -4.42
CA LEU A 116 -5.99 15.30 -5.86
C LEU A 116 -5.35 13.99 -6.33
N ALA A 117 -4.15 13.67 -5.86
CA ALA A 117 -3.52 12.39 -6.18
C ALA A 117 -4.38 11.20 -5.71
N GLY A 118 -5.01 11.30 -4.54
CA GLY A 118 -5.94 10.28 -4.03
C GLY A 118 -7.24 10.21 -4.84
N LEU A 119 -7.81 11.36 -5.21
CA LEU A 119 -9.00 11.45 -6.06
C LEU A 119 -8.75 10.72 -7.39
N PHE A 120 -7.67 11.03 -8.07
CA PHE A 120 -7.32 10.41 -9.35
C PHE A 120 -6.74 8.99 -9.19
N GLY A 121 -6.15 8.64 -8.05
CA GLY A 121 -5.66 7.31 -7.72
C GLY A 121 -6.75 6.24 -7.50
N GLY A 122 -8.03 6.61 -7.54
CA GLY A 122 -9.17 5.67 -7.54
C GLY A 122 -9.31 4.84 -8.82
N ASN A 123 -8.41 5.01 -9.80
CA ASN A 123 -8.38 4.31 -11.08
C ASN A 123 -8.11 2.80 -10.97
N ILE A 124 -7.61 2.31 -9.84
CA ILE A 124 -7.35 0.88 -9.61
C ILE A 124 -8.65 0.06 -9.76
N THR A 125 -9.78 0.58 -9.30
CA THR A 125 -11.10 -0.07 -9.49
C THR A 125 -11.48 -0.15 -10.96
N VAL A 126 -11.19 0.89 -11.74
CA VAL A 126 -11.43 0.92 -13.20
C VAL A 126 -10.50 -0.06 -13.92
N ALA A 127 -9.22 -0.16 -13.51
CA ALA A 127 -8.28 -1.13 -14.06
C ALA A 127 -8.70 -2.58 -13.74
N GLN A 128 -9.22 -2.84 -12.55
CA GLN A 128 -9.79 -4.14 -12.20
C GLN A 128 -10.99 -4.48 -13.08
N ALA A 129 -11.89 -3.53 -13.31
CA ALA A 129 -13.03 -3.70 -14.20
C ALA A 129 -12.57 -3.94 -15.65
N TYR A 130 -11.58 -3.18 -16.14
CA TYR A 130 -10.98 -3.40 -17.46
C TYR A 130 -10.44 -4.83 -17.61
N ILE A 131 -9.69 -5.34 -16.62
CA ILE A 131 -9.17 -6.72 -16.63
C ILE A 131 -10.32 -7.74 -16.61
N ALA A 132 -11.38 -7.48 -15.86
CA ALA A 132 -12.56 -8.34 -15.83
C ALA A 132 -13.26 -8.40 -17.19
N ASP A 133 -13.37 -7.26 -17.90
CA ASP A 133 -14.01 -7.17 -19.22
C ASP A 133 -13.29 -7.99 -20.29
N ILE A 134 -11.94 -8.05 -20.22
CA ILE A 134 -11.08 -8.74 -21.19
C ILE A 134 -10.71 -10.17 -20.81
N SER A 135 -11.22 -10.67 -19.67
CA SER A 135 -10.81 -11.96 -19.12
C SER A 135 -11.99 -12.91 -18.99
N PRO A 136 -11.87 -14.18 -19.43
CA PRO A 136 -12.86 -15.19 -19.14
C PRO A 136 -12.95 -15.42 -17.61
N PRO A 137 -14.12 -15.83 -17.09
CA PRO A 137 -14.35 -15.95 -15.64
C PRO A 137 -13.30 -16.77 -14.90
N GLU A 138 -12.82 -17.85 -15.52
CA GLU A 138 -11.87 -18.82 -14.94
C GLU A 138 -10.47 -18.20 -14.73
N GLU A 139 -10.11 -17.20 -15.53
CA GLU A 139 -8.79 -16.55 -15.49
C GLU A 139 -8.78 -15.21 -14.75
N ARG A 140 -9.95 -14.66 -14.39
CA ARG A 140 -10.08 -13.32 -13.80
C ARG A 140 -9.24 -13.16 -12.54
N SER A 141 -9.33 -14.11 -11.60
CA SER A 141 -8.55 -14.06 -10.34
C SER A 141 -7.05 -14.02 -10.58
N ARG A 142 -6.55 -14.86 -11.52
CA ARG A 142 -5.13 -14.90 -11.86
C ARG A 142 -4.67 -13.59 -12.51
N LYS A 143 -5.45 -13.02 -13.42
CA LYS A 143 -5.13 -11.78 -14.13
C LYS A 143 -5.25 -10.55 -13.21
N MET A 144 -6.18 -10.55 -12.25
CA MET A 144 -6.25 -9.51 -11.22
C MET A 144 -5.04 -9.53 -10.27
N GLY A 145 -4.38 -10.68 -10.11
CA GLY A 145 -3.12 -10.78 -9.39
C GLY A 145 -2.00 -9.89 -9.94
N LEU A 146 -2.07 -9.52 -11.23
CA LEU A 146 -1.13 -8.57 -11.85
C LEU A 146 -1.17 -7.19 -11.17
N ILE A 147 -2.32 -6.75 -10.68
CA ILE A 147 -2.41 -5.49 -9.93
C ILE A 147 -1.61 -5.59 -8.63
N GLY A 148 -1.70 -6.74 -7.93
CA GLY A 148 -0.87 -6.99 -6.75
C GLY A 148 0.63 -6.97 -7.07
N MET A 149 1.02 -7.56 -8.21
CA MET A 149 2.40 -7.52 -8.70
C MET A 149 2.83 -6.09 -9.03
N ALA A 150 1.99 -5.29 -9.67
CA ALA A 150 2.25 -3.88 -9.96
C ALA A 150 2.46 -3.06 -8.67
N PHE A 151 1.67 -3.32 -7.61
CA PHE A 151 1.90 -2.73 -6.29
C PHE A 151 3.27 -3.12 -5.72
N GLY A 152 3.63 -4.40 -5.72
CA GLY A 152 4.92 -4.86 -5.23
C GLY A 152 6.10 -4.20 -5.95
N LEU A 153 6.06 -4.17 -7.29
CA LEU A 153 7.08 -3.53 -8.11
C LEU A 153 7.10 -2.00 -7.91
N GLY A 154 5.93 -1.36 -7.77
CA GLY A 154 5.81 0.06 -7.48
C GLY A 154 6.49 0.44 -6.15
N PHE A 155 6.36 -0.38 -5.12
CA PHE A 155 7.02 -0.20 -3.84
C PHE A 155 8.53 -0.50 -3.85
N ILE A 156 9.05 -1.17 -4.89
CA ILE A 156 10.50 -1.35 -5.09
C ILE A 156 11.07 -0.17 -5.89
N PHE A 157 10.53 0.06 -7.09
CA PHE A 157 11.06 1.05 -8.01
C PHE A 157 10.73 2.49 -7.62
N GLY A 158 9.55 2.71 -7.01
CA GLY A 158 9.11 4.04 -6.58
C GLY A 158 10.10 4.69 -5.62
N PRO A 159 10.34 4.13 -4.43
CA PRO A 159 11.30 4.70 -3.48
C PRO A 159 12.72 4.80 -4.03
N ALA A 160 13.16 3.85 -4.87
CA ALA A 160 14.48 3.91 -5.52
C ALA A 160 14.60 5.16 -6.40
N ILE A 161 13.62 5.38 -7.29
CA ILE A 161 13.58 6.55 -8.16
C ILE A 161 13.37 7.82 -7.33
N GLY A 162 12.53 7.76 -6.29
CA GLY A 162 12.29 8.87 -5.36
C GLY A 162 13.57 9.33 -4.66
N GLY A 163 14.33 8.40 -4.09
CA GLY A 163 15.61 8.68 -3.44
C GLY A 163 16.66 9.23 -4.40
N LEU A 164 16.77 8.65 -5.60
CA LEU A 164 17.68 9.15 -6.63
C LEU A 164 17.27 10.55 -7.11
N SER A 165 15.99 10.79 -7.37
CA SER A 165 15.51 12.09 -7.82
C SER A 165 15.70 13.17 -6.76
N LEU A 166 15.52 12.83 -5.48
CA LEU A 166 15.82 13.75 -4.37
C LEU A 166 17.32 14.10 -4.33
N ARG A 167 18.18 13.10 -4.49
CA ARG A 167 19.64 13.28 -4.42
C ARG A 167 20.19 14.12 -5.58
N TYR A 168 19.68 13.97 -6.80
CA TYR A 168 20.26 14.60 -8.00
C TYR A 168 19.48 15.83 -8.48
N LEU A 169 18.20 15.94 -8.15
CA LEU A 169 17.30 17.02 -8.60
C LEU A 169 16.80 17.89 -7.45
N GLY A 170 17.24 17.60 -6.20
CA GLY A 170 16.85 18.35 -5.01
C GLY A 170 15.41 18.10 -4.57
N ASN A 171 14.95 18.92 -3.64
CA ASN A 171 13.65 18.73 -2.95
C ASN A 171 12.42 18.71 -3.88
N THR A 172 12.47 19.32 -5.03
CA THR A 172 11.36 19.29 -6.01
C THR A 172 11.42 18.06 -6.92
N GLY A 173 12.59 17.39 -6.99
CA GLY A 173 12.90 16.28 -7.89
C GLY A 173 11.89 15.14 -7.85
N PRO A 174 11.53 14.58 -6.69
CA PRO A 174 10.56 13.50 -6.58
C PRO A 174 9.20 13.85 -7.18
N GLY A 175 8.71 15.06 -6.97
CA GLY A 175 7.45 15.54 -7.54
C GLY A 175 7.51 15.64 -9.06
N TRP A 176 8.56 16.23 -9.63
CA TRP A 176 8.76 16.32 -11.07
C TRP A 176 8.94 14.96 -11.73
N MET A 177 9.69 14.05 -11.10
CA MET A 177 9.88 12.69 -11.60
C MET A 177 8.56 11.92 -11.64
N ALA A 178 7.76 11.97 -10.57
CA ALA A 178 6.45 11.33 -10.52
C ALA A 178 5.49 11.95 -11.56
N ALA A 179 5.47 13.27 -11.69
CA ALA A 179 4.66 13.97 -12.71
C ALA A 179 5.05 13.55 -14.14
N GLY A 180 6.35 13.50 -14.44
CA GLY A 180 6.87 13.07 -15.74
C GLY A 180 6.50 11.62 -16.08
N MET A 181 6.61 10.71 -15.09
CA MET A 181 6.20 9.31 -15.27
C MET A 181 4.70 9.17 -15.50
N CYS A 182 3.86 9.89 -14.73
CA CYS A 182 2.40 9.88 -14.94
C CYS A 182 2.01 10.52 -16.28
N ALA A 183 2.71 11.57 -16.73
CA ALA A 183 2.52 12.16 -18.05
C ALA A 183 2.91 11.19 -19.17
N ALA A 184 4.04 10.50 -19.05
CA ALA A 184 4.44 9.46 -19.98
C ALA A 184 3.44 8.30 -20.00
N ASN A 185 2.92 7.90 -18.84
CA ASN A 185 1.84 6.91 -18.73
C ASN A 185 0.55 7.36 -19.40
N PHE A 186 0.17 8.64 -19.25
CA PHE A 186 -0.96 9.21 -19.96
C PHE A 186 -0.78 9.12 -21.48
N LEU A 187 0.39 9.50 -22.00
CA LEU A 187 0.69 9.40 -23.44
C LEU A 187 0.68 7.95 -23.90
N LEU A 188 1.29 7.03 -23.16
CA LEU A 188 1.25 5.59 -23.46
C LEU A 188 -0.19 5.09 -23.54
N ALA A 189 -1.00 5.38 -22.52
CA ALA A 189 -2.40 4.97 -22.48
C ALA A 189 -3.21 5.64 -23.59
N PHE A 190 -2.98 6.92 -23.89
CA PHE A 190 -3.68 7.66 -24.93
C PHE A 190 -3.51 7.00 -26.31
N PHE A 191 -2.28 6.58 -26.65
CA PHE A 191 -1.99 5.98 -27.97
C PHE A 191 -2.26 4.49 -28.05
N ILE A 192 -2.13 3.73 -26.95
CA ILE A 192 -2.11 2.26 -26.98
C ILE A 192 -3.32 1.63 -26.29
N LEU A 193 -3.87 2.26 -25.23
CA LEU A 193 -4.98 1.68 -24.49
C LEU A 193 -6.26 1.72 -25.34
N SER A 194 -6.89 0.56 -25.52
CA SER A 194 -8.17 0.42 -26.22
C SER A 194 -9.33 0.35 -25.22
N GLU A 195 -10.55 0.60 -25.69
CA GLU A 195 -11.75 0.44 -24.86
C GLU A 195 -12.04 -1.03 -24.63
N SER A 196 -12.40 -1.39 -23.36
CA SER A 196 -12.76 -2.76 -23.01
C SER A 196 -14.25 -2.94 -22.75
N LEU A 197 -14.97 -1.86 -22.49
CA LEU A 197 -16.40 -1.93 -22.21
C LEU A 197 -17.15 -2.43 -23.46
N LYS A 198 -17.88 -3.53 -23.28
CA LYS A 198 -18.76 -4.04 -24.33
C LYS A 198 -20.14 -3.37 -24.20
N PRO A 199 -20.79 -2.99 -25.33
CA PRO A 199 -22.18 -2.53 -25.30
C PRO A 199 -23.07 -3.60 -24.70
N ALA A 200 -23.92 -3.22 -23.73
CA ALA A 200 -24.93 -4.07 -23.09
C ALA A 200 -24.40 -5.29 -22.32
N SER A 201 -23.86 -5.06 -21.14
CA SER A 201 -23.93 -6.06 -20.08
C SER A 201 -25.10 -5.70 -19.17
N GLU A 202 -26.02 -6.63 -18.93
CA GLU A 202 -27.10 -6.47 -17.97
C GLU A 202 -26.51 -6.09 -16.62
N HIS A 203 -27.01 -5.01 -16.05
CA HIS A 203 -26.60 -4.53 -14.73
C HIS A 203 -27.13 -5.49 -13.68
N VAL A 204 -26.29 -6.36 -13.17
CA VAL A 204 -26.63 -7.13 -11.98
C VAL A 204 -26.83 -6.13 -10.84
N ALA A 205 -28.03 -6.11 -10.25
CA ALA A 205 -28.35 -5.24 -9.13
C ALA A 205 -27.40 -5.51 -7.97
N GLN A 206 -26.53 -4.54 -7.68
CA GLN A 206 -25.59 -4.63 -6.56
C GLN A 206 -26.29 -4.15 -5.27
N ARG A 207 -26.08 -4.89 -4.18
CA ARG A 207 -26.55 -4.44 -2.84
C ARG A 207 -25.96 -3.07 -2.51
N PRO A 208 -26.69 -2.21 -1.76
CA PRO A 208 -26.13 -0.97 -1.21
C PRO A 208 -24.85 -1.25 -0.42
N HIS A 209 -23.87 -0.32 -0.49
CA HIS A 209 -22.56 -0.54 0.12
C HIS A 209 -22.59 -0.93 1.60
N LEU A 210 -23.44 -0.28 2.41
CA LEU A 210 -23.54 -0.55 3.85
C LEU A 210 -24.13 -1.93 4.13
N ASP A 211 -25.13 -2.35 3.36
CA ASP A 211 -25.72 -3.68 3.50
C ASP A 211 -24.74 -4.78 3.11
N GLN A 212 -23.90 -4.53 2.11
CA GLN A 212 -22.87 -5.47 1.72
C GLN A 212 -21.79 -5.62 2.82
N TRP A 213 -21.39 -4.51 3.46
CA TRP A 213 -20.50 -4.55 4.62
C TRP A 213 -21.08 -5.36 5.76
N ALA A 214 -22.34 -5.06 6.15
CA ALA A 214 -23.03 -5.76 7.22
C ALA A 214 -23.16 -7.25 6.92
N HIS A 215 -23.53 -7.62 5.69
CA HIS A 215 -23.66 -9.01 5.25
C HIS A 215 -22.31 -9.74 5.34
N THR A 216 -21.23 -9.15 4.81
CA THR A 216 -19.89 -9.75 4.80
C THR A 216 -19.34 -9.93 6.22
N LEU A 217 -19.49 -8.92 7.08
CA LEU A 217 -18.98 -8.97 8.46
C LEU A 217 -19.77 -9.91 9.36
N ARG A 218 -21.05 -10.15 9.08
CA ARG A 218 -21.89 -11.12 9.83
C ARG A 218 -21.51 -12.58 9.56
N GLN A 219 -20.81 -12.88 8.47
CA GLN A 219 -20.30 -14.22 8.21
C GLN A 219 -19.07 -14.52 9.09
N PRO A 220 -19.10 -15.47 10.06
CA PRO A 220 -18.12 -15.54 11.14
C PRO A 220 -16.65 -15.69 10.66
N ARG A 221 -16.42 -16.52 9.63
CA ARG A 221 -15.06 -16.75 9.10
C ARG A 221 -14.61 -15.65 8.15
N ILE A 222 -15.49 -15.20 7.27
CA ILE A 222 -15.21 -14.16 6.28
C ILE A 222 -15.03 -12.81 6.99
N GLY A 223 -15.93 -12.45 7.92
CA GLY A 223 -15.81 -11.24 8.72
C GLY A 223 -14.50 -11.21 9.54
N LEU A 224 -14.12 -12.35 10.13
CA LEU A 224 -12.84 -12.46 10.83
C LEU A 224 -11.65 -12.16 9.90
N LEU A 225 -11.62 -12.72 8.70
CA LEU A 225 -10.55 -12.47 7.73
C LEU A 225 -10.48 -11.01 7.30
N VAL A 226 -11.64 -10.35 7.11
CA VAL A 226 -11.70 -8.91 6.81
C VAL A 226 -11.15 -8.09 7.97
N VAL A 227 -11.49 -8.41 9.22
CA VAL A 227 -10.94 -7.75 10.43
C VAL A 227 -9.44 -7.97 10.54
N VAL A 228 -8.95 -9.20 10.34
CA VAL A 228 -7.50 -9.49 10.35
C VAL A 228 -6.78 -8.68 9.28
N PHE A 229 -7.34 -8.59 8.08
CA PHE A 229 -6.77 -7.77 7.01
C PHE A 229 -6.76 -6.28 7.36
N PHE A 230 -7.85 -5.77 7.94
CA PHE A 230 -7.93 -4.40 8.41
C PHE A 230 -6.84 -4.11 9.45
N LEU A 231 -6.74 -4.91 10.51
CA LEU A 231 -5.77 -4.71 11.59
C LEU A 231 -4.32 -4.83 11.11
N ALA A 232 -4.01 -5.83 10.29
CA ALA A 232 -2.68 -5.98 9.70
C ALA A 232 -2.32 -4.80 8.79
N THR A 233 -3.26 -4.32 7.96
CA THR A 233 -3.05 -3.15 7.08
C THR A 233 -2.95 -1.87 7.90
N PHE A 234 -3.70 -1.73 8.98
CA PHE A 234 -3.63 -0.61 9.91
C PHE A 234 -2.22 -0.51 10.54
N CYS A 235 -1.71 -1.60 11.09
CA CYS A 235 -0.37 -1.63 11.68
C CYS A 235 0.71 -1.36 10.62
N PHE A 236 0.57 -1.92 9.41
CA PHE A 236 1.48 -1.61 8.31
C PHE A 236 1.44 -0.13 7.92
N SER A 237 0.27 0.49 7.87
CA SER A 237 0.12 1.90 7.54
C SER A 237 0.66 2.82 8.65
N CYS A 238 0.55 2.42 9.92
CA CYS A 238 1.24 3.08 11.02
C CYS A 238 2.76 3.08 10.80
N PHE A 239 3.34 1.92 10.49
CA PHE A 239 4.76 1.78 10.17
C PHE A 239 5.16 2.64 8.97
N GLU A 240 4.44 2.53 7.84
CA GLU A 240 4.74 3.23 6.60
C GLU A 240 4.80 4.75 6.80
N SER A 241 3.90 5.31 7.59
CA SER A 241 3.83 6.75 7.87
C SER A 241 4.84 7.24 8.90
N THR A 242 5.28 6.38 9.81
CA THR A 242 6.15 6.77 10.93
C THR A 242 7.61 6.37 10.76
N LEU A 243 7.93 5.35 9.95
CA LEU A 243 9.31 4.92 9.73
C LEU A 243 10.24 6.07 9.28
N PRO A 244 9.85 6.93 8.31
CA PRO A 244 10.70 8.04 7.89
C PRO A 244 11.05 8.99 9.03
N LEU A 245 10.06 9.27 9.90
CA LEU A 245 10.21 10.15 11.05
C LEU A 245 11.09 9.49 12.12
N LEU A 246 10.80 8.23 12.46
CA LEU A 246 11.56 7.45 13.44
C LEU A 246 13.03 7.34 13.06
N VAL A 247 13.32 6.98 11.81
CA VAL A 247 14.72 6.84 11.33
C VAL A 247 15.43 8.19 11.36
N SER A 248 14.76 9.27 10.92
CA SER A 248 15.31 10.61 10.98
C SER A 248 15.68 11.03 12.42
N ASP A 249 14.83 10.69 13.39
CA ASP A 249 15.06 11.06 14.80
C ASP A 249 16.10 10.15 15.47
N ASN A 250 15.97 8.82 15.32
CA ASN A 250 16.84 7.85 15.99
C ASN A 250 18.29 7.84 15.44
N PHE A 251 18.49 8.22 14.19
CA PHE A 251 19.82 8.29 13.56
C PHE A 251 20.31 9.73 13.39
N HIS A 252 19.60 10.72 13.95
CA HIS A 252 19.96 12.15 13.87
C HIS A 252 20.22 12.62 12.44
N LEU A 253 19.41 12.15 11.48
CA LEU A 253 19.55 12.51 10.09
C LEU A 253 19.00 13.91 9.85
N ASP A 254 19.85 14.84 9.44
CA ASP A 254 19.42 16.19 9.05
C ASP A 254 18.81 16.18 7.65
N VAL A 255 17.53 15.90 7.58
CA VAL A 255 16.78 15.87 6.32
C VAL A 255 16.62 17.26 5.70
N ARG A 256 16.90 18.35 6.47
CA ARG A 256 16.76 19.72 5.99
C ARG A 256 17.97 20.18 5.16
N GLN A 257 19.16 19.74 5.56
CA GLN A 257 20.43 20.21 4.98
C GLN A 257 21.12 19.15 4.12
N ASP A 258 20.72 17.87 4.28
CA ASP A 258 21.39 16.76 3.64
C ASP A 258 20.40 15.86 2.87
N GLU A 259 20.35 16.06 1.56
CA GLU A 259 19.56 15.25 0.63
C GLU A 259 19.94 13.76 0.68
N THR A 260 21.18 13.44 1.06
CA THR A 260 21.66 12.07 1.25
C THR A 260 20.93 11.40 2.42
N SER A 261 20.66 12.14 3.50
CA SER A 261 19.91 11.65 4.65
C SER A 261 18.47 11.31 4.30
N ALA A 262 17.79 12.13 3.52
CA ALA A 262 16.42 11.87 3.06
C ALA A 262 16.36 10.68 2.07
N SER A 263 17.35 10.56 1.17
CA SER A 263 17.43 9.43 0.24
C SER A 263 17.71 8.10 0.94
N THR A 264 18.42 8.11 2.08
CA THR A 264 18.65 6.92 2.92
C THR A 264 17.33 6.28 3.34
N VAL A 265 16.37 7.07 3.78
CA VAL A 265 15.03 6.57 4.16
C VAL A 265 14.33 5.90 2.97
N ALA A 266 14.40 6.50 1.79
CA ALA A 266 13.83 5.91 0.58
C ALA A 266 14.47 4.54 0.26
N TYR A 267 15.78 4.39 0.43
CA TYR A 267 16.49 3.12 0.20
C TYR A 267 16.12 2.03 1.21
N LEU A 268 15.72 2.38 2.45
CA LEU A 268 15.17 1.41 3.39
C LEU A 268 13.84 0.81 2.88
N PHE A 269 12.99 1.60 2.24
CA PHE A 269 11.78 1.08 1.59
C PHE A 269 12.10 0.20 0.37
N VAL A 270 13.13 0.54 -0.41
CA VAL A 270 13.64 -0.34 -1.49
C VAL A 270 14.07 -1.68 -0.93
N PHE A 271 14.83 -1.67 0.16
CA PHE A 271 15.27 -2.90 0.84
C PHE A 271 14.07 -3.75 1.28
N CYS A 272 13.06 -3.13 1.91
CA CYS A 272 11.81 -3.81 2.27
C CYS A 272 11.11 -4.41 1.05
N GLY A 273 11.02 -3.64 -0.03
CA GLY A 273 10.41 -4.07 -1.28
C GLY A 273 11.11 -5.28 -1.91
N LEU A 274 12.45 -5.27 -1.95
CA LEU A 274 13.25 -6.38 -2.49
C LEU A 274 13.04 -7.67 -1.70
N ILE A 275 13.05 -7.61 -0.35
CA ILE A 275 12.77 -8.77 0.49
C ILE A 275 11.34 -9.25 0.26
N GLY A 276 10.37 -8.34 0.19
CA GLY A 276 8.97 -8.67 -0.09
C GLY A 276 8.80 -9.39 -1.43
N ALA A 277 9.45 -8.90 -2.49
CA ALA A 277 9.41 -9.51 -3.81
C ALA A 277 10.02 -10.92 -3.81
N PHE A 278 11.15 -11.11 -3.12
CA PHE A 278 11.79 -12.42 -2.98
C PHE A 278 10.89 -13.42 -2.25
N VAL A 279 10.25 -13.00 -1.16
CA VAL A 279 9.32 -13.84 -0.38
C VAL A 279 8.10 -14.21 -1.20
N GLN A 280 7.46 -13.23 -1.86
CA GLN A 280 6.24 -13.45 -2.64
C GLN A 280 6.50 -14.22 -3.94
N GLY A 281 7.63 -13.99 -4.59
CA GLY A 281 8.00 -14.68 -5.84
C GLY A 281 8.52 -16.10 -5.65
N GLY A 282 9.20 -16.38 -4.52
CA GLY A 282 9.93 -17.65 -4.35
C GLY A 282 9.42 -18.55 -3.23
N ALA A 283 9.09 -17.99 -2.07
CA ALA A 283 8.86 -18.78 -0.87
C ALA A 283 7.38 -19.11 -0.60
N ILE A 284 6.45 -18.18 -0.94
CA ILE A 284 5.08 -18.24 -0.48
C ILE A 284 4.33 -19.51 -0.90
N GLY A 285 4.51 -19.96 -2.14
CA GLY A 285 3.84 -21.17 -2.64
C GLY A 285 4.24 -22.44 -1.90
N ARG A 286 5.52 -22.54 -1.49
CA ARG A 286 6.02 -23.66 -0.68
C ARG A 286 5.52 -23.56 0.76
N LEU A 287 5.56 -22.37 1.35
CA LEU A 287 5.12 -22.14 2.72
C LEU A 287 3.63 -22.39 2.91
N VAL A 288 2.79 -21.99 1.96
CA VAL A 288 1.34 -22.28 1.98
C VAL A 288 1.09 -23.79 1.94
N LYS A 289 1.85 -24.53 1.12
CA LYS A 289 1.72 -26.02 1.06
C LYS A 289 2.17 -26.70 2.34
N MET A 290 3.20 -26.18 3.03
CA MET A 290 3.77 -26.80 4.24
C MET A 290 2.97 -26.47 5.51
N LEU A 291 2.56 -25.22 5.69
CA LEU A 291 1.95 -24.74 6.93
C LEU A 291 0.43 -24.58 6.84
N GLY A 292 -0.10 -24.45 5.62
CA GLY A 292 -1.48 -24.05 5.38
C GLY A 292 -1.71 -22.54 5.60
N GLU A 293 -2.77 -22.01 4.98
CA GLU A 293 -3.07 -20.57 5.01
C GLU A 293 -3.26 -20.00 6.42
N PRO A 294 -4.04 -20.63 7.36
CA PRO A 294 -4.26 -20.06 8.69
C PRO A 294 -2.98 -19.95 9.55
N ARG A 295 -2.15 -21.00 9.54
CA ARG A 295 -0.89 -20.97 10.31
C ARG A 295 0.11 -19.97 9.74
N LEU A 296 0.11 -19.82 8.41
CA LEU A 296 0.98 -18.84 7.74
C LEU A 296 0.55 -17.41 8.06
N ILE A 297 -0.77 -17.12 8.14
CA ILE A 297 -1.29 -15.84 8.60
C ILE A 297 -0.85 -15.59 10.06
N ALA A 298 -0.99 -16.57 10.96
CA ALA A 298 -0.58 -16.40 12.35
C ALA A 298 0.94 -16.11 12.46
N LEU A 299 1.77 -16.87 11.75
CA LEU A 299 3.23 -16.66 11.70
C LEU A 299 3.58 -15.26 11.16
N SER A 300 2.93 -14.83 10.11
CA SER A 300 3.15 -13.51 9.50
C SER A 300 2.88 -12.37 10.48
N LEU A 301 1.80 -12.45 11.26
CA LEU A 301 1.45 -11.46 12.28
C LEU A 301 2.47 -11.44 13.42
N VAL A 302 2.97 -12.61 13.87
CA VAL A 302 4.02 -12.70 14.91
C VAL A 302 5.32 -12.06 14.43
N LEU A 303 5.77 -12.37 13.21
CA LEU A 303 6.99 -11.77 12.65
C LEU A 303 6.87 -10.24 12.55
N THR A 304 5.71 -9.76 12.08
CA THR A 304 5.44 -8.32 12.00
C THR A 304 5.42 -7.68 13.40
N ALA A 305 4.79 -8.33 14.38
CA ALA A 305 4.75 -7.86 15.77
C ALA A 305 6.15 -7.79 16.40
N ALA A 306 6.97 -8.81 16.19
CA ALA A 306 8.34 -8.84 16.70
C ALA A 306 9.19 -7.70 16.12
N SER A 307 9.06 -7.44 14.81
CA SER A 307 9.72 -6.29 14.19
C SER A 307 9.24 -4.97 14.77
N MET A 308 7.92 -4.78 14.88
CA MET A 308 7.33 -3.56 15.45
C MET A 308 7.79 -3.30 16.88
N ALA A 309 7.92 -4.35 17.70
CA ALA A 309 8.41 -4.23 19.07
C ALA A 309 9.87 -3.78 19.14
N TRP A 310 10.67 -4.11 18.13
CA TRP A 310 12.11 -3.85 18.14
C TRP A 310 12.49 -2.50 17.50
N LEU A 311 11.84 -2.12 16.41
CA LEU A 311 12.14 -0.95 15.58
C LEU A 311 12.36 0.36 16.37
N PRO A 312 11.51 0.77 17.33
CA PRO A 312 11.63 2.07 17.98
C PRO A 312 12.86 2.22 18.86
N TYR A 313 13.52 1.13 19.24
CA TYR A 313 14.68 1.14 20.12
C TYR A 313 16.01 1.10 19.36
N ILE A 314 15.97 1.06 18.02
CA ILE A 314 17.15 1.04 17.18
C ILE A 314 17.53 2.46 16.81
N GLY A 315 18.76 2.88 17.15
CA GLY A 315 19.28 4.20 16.83
C GLY A 315 20.80 4.25 16.87
N GLY A 316 21.37 5.28 16.25
CA GLY A 316 22.81 5.48 16.18
C GLY A 316 23.18 6.84 15.61
N THR A 317 24.45 7.20 15.67
CA THR A 317 24.97 8.50 15.22
C THR A 317 25.69 8.44 13.87
N ALA A 318 26.05 7.25 13.41
CA ALA A 318 26.78 7.08 12.16
C ALA A 318 25.86 7.11 10.95
N ARG A 319 26.27 7.78 9.87
CA ARG A 319 25.56 7.75 8.57
C ARG A 319 25.71 6.40 7.90
N LEU A 320 24.64 5.97 7.20
CA LEU A 320 24.67 4.71 6.45
C LEU A 320 25.68 4.79 5.30
N SER A 321 26.74 3.96 5.38
CA SER A 321 27.72 3.77 4.32
C SER A 321 28.30 2.35 4.39
N TRP A 322 28.85 1.85 3.28
CA TRP A 322 29.52 0.54 3.27
C TRP A 322 30.64 0.43 4.31
N GLY A 323 31.43 1.50 4.47
CA GLY A 323 32.50 1.53 5.47
C GLY A 323 31.96 1.42 6.89
N VAL A 324 30.86 2.09 7.21
CA VAL A 324 30.21 2.03 8.53
C VAL A 324 29.61 0.65 8.80
N LEU A 325 28.98 0.01 7.81
CA LEU A 325 28.38 -1.32 7.96
C LEU A 325 29.41 -2.41 8.31
N MET A 326 30.66 -2.23 7.91
CA MET A 326 31.75 -3.19 8.18
C MET A 326 32.45 -2.95 9.52
N HIS A 327 32.07 -1.93 10.29
CA HIS A 327 32.64 -1.60 11.59
C HIS A 327 31.59 -1.65 12.71
N SER A 328 32.03 -1.61 13.95
CA SER A 328 31.12 -1.64 15.12
C SER A 328 30.08 -0.52 15.14
N GLN A 329 30.37 0.62 14.52
CA GLN A 329 29.44 1.75 14.36
C GLN A 329 28.27 1.43 13.41
N GLY A 330 28.36 0.36 12.59
CA GLY A 330 27.30 -0.11 11.70
C GLY A 330 26.27 -1.00 12.38
N LEU A 331 26.51 -1.47 13.60
CA LEU A 331 25.61 -2.38 14.32
C LEU A 331 24.16 -1.86 14.40
N PRO A 332 23.88 -0.57 14.71
CA PRO A 332 22.52 -0.05 14.66
C PRO A 332 21.86 -0.15 13.29
N TRP A 333 22.60 0.11 12.19
CA TRP A 333 22.08 -0.05 10.83
C TRP A 333 21.82 -1.50 10.46
N LEU A 334 22.67 -2.42 10.88
CA LEU A 334 22.43 -3.86 10.69
C LEU A 334 21.21 -4.32 11.48
N ALA A 335 21.02 -3.84 12.69
CA ALA A 335 19.82 -4.10 13.50
C ALA A 335 18.56 -3.52 12.81
N MET A 336 18.64 -2.30 12.26
CA MET A 336 17.55 -1.68 11.49
C MET A 336 17.21 -2.52 10.25
N LEU A 337 18.20 -2.92 9.46
CA LEU A 337 17.99 -3.77 8.29
C LEU A 337 17.42 -5.15 8.68
N ALA A 338 17.86 -5.75 9.78
CA ALA A 338 17.32 -7.02 10.29
C ALA A 338 15.85 -6.87 10.72
N ALA A 339 15.51 -5.80 11.44
CA ALA A 339 14.14 -5.52 11.85
C ALA A 339 13.23 -5.27 10.63
N LEU A 340 13.70 -4.50 9.64
CA LEU A 340 12.98 -4.25 8.39
C LEU A 340 12.84 -5.51 7.54
N ALA A 341 13.84 -6.38 7.51
CA ALA A 341 13.76 -7.68 6.86
C ALA A 341 12.68 -8.56 7.50
N LEU A 342 12.66 -8.61 8.84
CA LEU A 342 11.64 -9.35 9.59
C LEU A 342 10.23 -8.82 9.31
N LEU A 343 10.06 -7.50 9.29
CA LEU A 343 8.80 -6.85 8.93
C LEU A 343 8.36 -7.20 7.50
N SER A 344 9.30 -7.09 6.56
CA SER A 344 9.00 -7.35 5.14
C SER A 344 8.62 -8.79 4.89
N VAL A 345 9.29 -9.75 5.54
CA VAL A 345 8.88 -11.16 5.50
C VAL A 345 7.48 -11.32 6.10
N GLY A 346 7.23 -10.77 7.30
CA GLY A 346 5.93 -10.85 7.95
C GLY A 346 4.80 -10.30 7.07
N THR A 347 4.91 -9.07 6.63
CA THR A 347 3.86 -8.40 5.84
C THR A 347 3.63 -9.06 4.47
N SER A 348 4.69 -9.57 3.83
CA SER A 348 4.59 -10.26 2.55
C SER A 348 3.87 -11.61 2.65
N LEU A 349 3.94 -12.26 3.80
CA LEU A 349 3.24 -13.53 4.07
C LEU A 349 1.79 -13.35 4.54
N THR A 350 1.33 -12.11 4.83
CA THR A 350 -0.03 -11.87 5.34
C THR A 350 -1.07 -11.88 4.24
N ARG A 351 -0.89 -11.05 3.22
CA ARG A 351 -1.93 -10.74 2.22
C ARG A 351 -2.30 -11.93 1.32
N PRO A 352 -1.36 -12.66 0.68
CA PRO A 352 -1.72 -13.71 -0.26
C PRO A 352 -2.51 -14.87 0.36
N PRO A 353 -2.11 -15.48 1.51
CA PRO A 353 -2.90 -16.55 2.11
C PRO A 353 -4.24 -16.05 2.66
N LEU A 354 -4.32 -14.80 3.13
CA LEU A 354 -5.57 -14.22 3.61
C LEU A 354 -6.58 -14.06 2.47
N PHE A 355 -6.18 -13.52 1.33
CA PHE A 355 -7.06 -13.39 0.16
C PHE A 355 -7.37 -14.74 -0.48
N GLY A 356 -6.43 -15.69 -0.47
CA GLY A 356 -6.66 -17.08 -0.88
C GLY A 356 -7.77 -17.73 -0.04
N LEU A 357 -7.64 -17.65 1.28
CA LEU A 357 -8.64 -18.21 2.20
C LEU A 357 -10.01 -17.49 2.08
N LEU A 358 -9.99 -16.16 1.94
CA LEU A 358 -11.20 -15.35 1.74
C LEU A 358 -11.93 -15.77 0.47
N SER A 359 -11.22 -15.94 -0.64
CA SER A 359 -11.79 -16.40 -1.92
C SER A 359 -12.34 -17.82 -1.84
N ASN A 360 -11.62 -18.73 -1.16
CA ASN A 360 -12.04 -20.13 -1.00
C ASN A 360 -13.32 -20.29 -0.14
N LEU A 361 -13.54 -19.40 0.83
CA LEU A 361 -14.70 -19.44 1.72
C LEU A 361 -15.91 -18.69 1.16
N THR A 362 -15.71 -17.85 0.13
CA THR A 362 -16.78 -17.02 -0.44
C THR A 362 -17.40 -17.73 -1.66
N PRO A 363 -18.75 -17.82 -1.75
CA PRO A 363 -19.42 -18.31 -2.95
C PRO A 363 -19.03 -17.54 -4.21
N ALA A 364 -18.93 -18.21 -5.36
CA ALA A 364 -18.44 -17.61 -6.60
C ALA A 364 -19.19 -16.33 -7.03
N HIS A 365 -20.51 -16.27 -6.80
CA HIS A 365 -21.37 -15.11 -7.13
C HIS A 365 -21.18 -13.92 -6.18
N GLU A 366 -20.57 -14.10 -4.99
CA GLU A 366 -20.32 -13.05 -3.99
C GLU A 366 -18.83 -12.65 -3.88
N GLN A 367 -17.93 -13.34 -4.57
CA GLN A 367 -16.47 -13.10 -4.47
C GLN A 367 -16.08 -11.65 -4.72
N GLY A 368 -16.61 -11.04 -5.78
CA GLY A 368 -16.31 -9.65 -6.12
C GLY A 368 -16.74 -8.68 -5.02
N ALA A 369 -17.93 -8.85 -4.46
CA ALA A 369 -18.46 -8.01 -3.40
C ALA A 369 -17.67 -8.18 -2.08
N THR A 370 -17.35 -9.41 -1.70
CA THR A 370 -16.57 -9.70 -0.48
C THR A 370 -15.14 -9.19 -0.57
N LEU A 371 -14.47 -9.37 -1.70
CA LEU A 371 -13.13 -8.82 -1.94
C LEU A 371 -13.16 -7.28 -1.97
N GLY A 372 -14.24 -6.68 -2.50
CA GLY A 372 -14.48 -5.24 -2.45
C GLY A 372 -14.57 -4.71 -1.03
N VAL A 373 -15.31 -5.38 -0.14
CA VAL A 373 -15.39 -5.02 1.28
C VAL A 373 -14.01 -5.12 1.94
N ALA A 374 -13.25 -6.18 1.68
CA ALA A 374 -11.89 -6.31 2.21
C ALA A 374 -10.98 -5.17 1.73
N GLN A 375 -11.02 -4.81 0.46
CA GLN A 375 -10.23 -3.69 -0.08
C GLN A 375 -10.63 -2.33 0.55
N SER A 376 -11.93 -2.11 0.74
CA SER A 376 -12.44 -0.91 1.42
C SER A 376 -11.98 -0.86 2.89
N ALA A 377 -11.99 -2.00 3.59
CA ALA A 377 -11.42 -2.10 4.94
C ALA A 377 -9.92 -1.74 4.96
N GLY A 378 -9.15 -2.23 3.99
CA GLY A 378 -7.75 -1.85 3.82
C GLY A 378 -7.56 -0.36 3.53
N SER A 379 -8.45 0.27 2.77
CA SER A 379 -8.39 1.73 2.53
C SER A 379 -8.69 2.52 3.79
N LEU A 380 -9.69 2.10 4.59
CA LEU A 380 -10.00 2.69 5.89
C LEU A 380 -8.81 2.55 6.85
N ALA A 381 -8.14 1.40 6.87
CA ALA A 381 -6.93 1.18 7.66
C ALA A 381 -5.80 2.16 7.29
N ARG A 382 -5.62 2.42 5.99
CA ARG A 382 -4.64 3.41 5.50
C ARG A 382 -5.01 4.88 5.81
N ILE A 383 -6.26 5.17 6.10
CA ILE A 383 -6.68 6.49 6.60
C ILE A 383 -6.38 6.59 8.10
N LEU A 384 -6.80 5.60 8.86
CA LEU A 384 -6.73 5.64 10.33
C LEU A 384 -5.29 5.45 10.84
N GLY A 385 -4.46 4.65 10.15
CA GLY A 385 -3.08 4.37 10.55
C GLY A 385 -2.24 5.63 10.78
N PRO A 386 -2.05 6.48 9.77
CA PRO A 386 -1.29 7.72 9.93
C PRO A 386 -1.90 8.68 10.96
N LEU A 387 -3.23 8.82 10.99
CA LEU A 387 -3.92 9.68 11.94
C LEU A 387 -3.74 9.23 13.40
N PHE A 388 -3.56 7.95 13.62
CA PHE A 388 -3.26 7.37 14.93
C PHE A 388 -1.76 7.47 15.25
N ALA A 389 -0.91 7.03 14.32
CA ALA A 389 0.49 6.77 14.61
C ALA A 389 1.35 8.05 14.69
N THR A 390 1.13 9.03 13.80
CA THR A 390 1.97 10.23 13.76
C THR A 390 1.81 11.14 14.95
N PRO A 391 0.59 11.39 15.52
CA PRO A 391 0.48 12.11 16.80
C PRO A 391 1.11 11.36 17.95
N LEU A 392 0.89 10.04 18.05
CA LEU A 392 1.47 9.24 19.12
C LEU A 392 3.01 9.25 19.09
N LEU A 393 3.58 9.16 17.88
CA LEU A 393 5.03 9.26 17.69
C LEU A 393 5.59 10.58 18.24
N SER A 394 4.85 11.68 18.07
CA SER A 394 5.26 13.00 18.55
C SER A 394 5.28 13.13 20.08
N PHE A 395 4.48 12.32 20.80
CA PHE A 395 4.47 12.28 22.27
C PHE A 395 5.52 11.31 22.82
N VAL A 396 5.47 10.07 22.35
CA VAL A 396 6.33 8.97 22.82
C VAL A 396 6.68 8.10 21.61
N PRO A 397 7.88 8.22 21.05
CA PRO A 397 8.25 7.51 19.81
C PRO A 397 7.98 6.01 19.80
N PRO A 398 8.18 5.22 20.88
CA PRO A 398 7.84 3.80 20.88
C PRO A 398 6.35 3.47 20.88
N LEU A 399 5.48 4.40 21.32
CA LEU A 399 4.08 4.10 21.61
C LEU A 399 3.28 3.56 20.43
N PRO A 400 3.31 4.15 19.22
CA PRO A 400 2.56 3.62 18.07
C PRO A 400 3.02 2.21 17.66
N TYR A 401 4.31 1.93 17.78
CA TYR A 401 4.88 0.62 17.45
C TYR A 401 4.48 -0.45 18.47
N LEU A 402 4.54 -0.13 19.77
CA LEU A 402 4.12 -1.02 20.85
C LEU A 402 2.61 -1.29 20.81
N ALA A 403 1.80 -0.28 20.51
CA ALA A 403 0.36 -0.45 20.29
C ALA A 403 0.07 -1.39 19.11
N CYS A 404 0.76 -1.20 17.98
CA CYS A 404 0.67 -2.11 16.84
C CYS A 404 1.12 -3.53 17.19
N THR A 405 2.20 -3.68 17.98
CA THR A 405 2.64 -4.98 18.50
C THR A 405 1.54 -5.68 19.29
N ALA A 406 0.91 -4.98 20.24
CA ALA A 406 -0.20 -5.54 21.03
C ALA A 406 -1.40 -5.92 20.16
N ILE A 407 -1.78 -5.09 19.19
CA ILE A 407 -2.85 -5.36 18.22
C ILE A 407 -2.53 -6.63 17.41
N LEU A 408 -1.32 -6.74 16.87
CA LEU A 408 -0.91 -7.89 16.06
C LEU A 408 -0.86 -9.18 16.86
N LEU A 409 -0.36 -9.14 18.09
CA LEU A 409 -0.36 -10.32 18.99
C LEU A 409 -1.79 -10.72 19.38
N GLY A 410 -2.66 -9.78 19.71
CA GLY A 410 -4.08 -10.05 19.97
C GLY A 410 -4.78 -10.65 18.75
N THR A 411 -4.48 -10.10 17.55
CA THR A 411 -4.97 -10.64 16.28
C THR A 411 -4.45 -12.06 16.02
N THR A 412 -3.18 -12.33 16.36
CA THR A 412 -2.61 -13.68 16.26
C THR A 412 -3.36 -14.68 17.14
N VAL A 413 -3.62 -14.33 18.39
CA VAL A 413 -4.41 -15.20 19.31
C VAL A 413 -5.81 -15.47 18.72
N LEU A 414 -6.44 -14.46 18.16
CA LEU A 414 -7.75 -14.60 17.50
C LEU A 414 -7.69 -15.57 16.30
N VAL A 415 -6.68 -15.41 15.42
CA VAL A 415 -6.47 -16.29 14.26
C VAL A 415 -6.21 -17.73 14.71
N VAL A 416 -5.32 -17.95 15.69
CA VAL A 416 -5.00 -19.29 16.18
C VAL A 416 -6.24 -19.98 16.76
N ARG A 417 -7.01 -19.27 17.60
CA ARG A 417 -8.21 -19.85 18.24
C ARG A 417 -9.34 -20.14 17.24
N ARG A 418 -9.55 -19.29 16.24
CA ARG A 418 -10.73 -19.35 15.36
C ARG A 418 -10.47 -20.00 14.00
N LEU A 419 -9.25 -19.95 13.49
CA LEU A 419 -8.91 -20.47 12.16
C LEU A 419 -8.00 -21.71 12.22
N CYS A 420 -7.10 -21.82 13.22
CA CYS A 420 -6.22 -22.96 13.34
C CYS A 420 -6.79 -24.11 14.17
N GLY A 421 -7.78 -23.84 15.04
CA GLY A 421 -8.42 -24.86 15.89
C GLY A 421 -9.35 -25.84 15.17
N GLU A 422 -9.79 -25.48 13.98
CA GLU A 422 -10.62 -26.33 13.12
C GLU A 422 -9.80 -26.79 11.92
N VAL A 423 -9.11 -27.92 12.06
CA VAL A 423 -8.49 -28.60 10.91
C VAL A 423 -9.62 -29.11 10.02
N PRO A 424 -9.79 -28.62 8.77
CA PRO A 424 -10.65 -29.31 7.82
C PRO A 424 -10.03 -30.66 7.53
N ALA A 425 -10.78 -31.75 7.72
CA ALA A 425 -10.36 -33.06 7.25
C ALA A 425 -9.94 -32.95 5.77
N PRO A 426 -8.86 -33.63 5.36
CA PRO A 426 -8.43 -33.65 3.96
C PRO A 426 -9.64 -34.11 3.14
N ARG A 427 -10.03 -33.32 2.11
CA ARG A 427 -11.06 -33.72 1.15
C ARG A 427 -10.63 -35.07 0.60
N ALA A 428 -11.30 -36.13 1.03
CA ALA A 428 -11.19 -37.44 0.43
C ALA A 428 -11.39 -37.26 -1.08
N GLY A 429 -10.42 -37.72 -1.85
CA GLY A 429 -10.44 -37.61 -3.30
C GLY A 429 -11.80 -38.05 -3.84
N SER A 430 -12.40 -37.23 -4.68
CA SER A 430 -13.50 -37.65 -5.53
C SER A 430 -12.93 -38.68 -6.52
N SER A 431 -12.93 -39.93 -6.11
CA SER A 431 -12.83 -41.05 -7.02
C SER A 431 -14.07 -40.99 -7.93
N ALA A 432 -13.90 -40.41 -9.11
CA ALA A 432 -14.89 -40.58 -10.16
C ALA A 432 -15.10 -42.09 -10.41
N PRO A 433 -16.33 -42.59 -10.48
CA PRO A 433 -16.58 -43.97 -10.85
C PRO A 433 -16.14 -44.16 -12.31
N ARG A 434 -15.18 -45.06 -12.52
CA ARG A 434 -14.91 -45.59 -13.88
C ARG A 434 -16.18 -46.29 -14.35
N ALA A 435 -16.87 -45.65 -15.31
CA ALA A 435 -17.89 -46.35 -16.08
C ALA A 435 -17.22 -47.43 -16.90
N LYS A 436 -17.75 -48.66 -16.79
CA LYS A 436 -17.47 -49.79 -17.65
C LYS A 436 -18.18 -49.62 -18.99
#